data_25fa137048cc17c51964c488f56831ee
#
_entry.id   25fa137048cc17c51964c488f56831ee
#
_cell.length_a   1.000
_cell.length_b   1.000
_cell.length_c   1.000
_cell.angle_alpha   90.00
_cell.angle_beta   90.00
_cell.angle_gamma   90.00
#
_symmetry.space_group_name_H-M   'P 1'
#
loop_
_entity.id
_entity.type
_entity.pdbx_description
1 polymer ?
#
loop_
_entity_poly.entity_id
_entity_poly.type
_entity_poly.pdbx_seq_one_letter_code
_entity_poly.pdbx_strand_id
1 'polypeptide(L)'
;MAENIYPIYDKMMSRSDKENLLRQRGVLVWFTGLSGSGKSTVALGVERELHSRGILCRILDGDNIRAGINNNLGFSAEDRTENIRRIAEIGKLFVQTGVVTLACFVSPTRDIRRMAREIVGTEDFLEVFVSTPIEECERRDVKGLYARARRGEVKDFTGVSAPFEAPLSPDLDIDTSALSL
;
A
#
# COMPACT_ATOMS: atom_id res chain seq x y z
N MET A 1 14.83 5.99 23.12
CA MET A 1 13.44 6.43 23.20
C MET A 1 13.48 7.90 23.59
N ALA A 2 12.58 8.73 23.03
CA ALA A 2 12.52 10.13 23.47
C ALA A 2 12.15 10.19 24.95
N GLU A 3 12.81 11.05 25.70
CA GLU A 3 12.52 11.27 27.13
C GLU A 3 11.05 11.77 27.25
N ASN A 4 10.35 11.31 28.29
CA ASN A 4 8.94 11.66 28.61
C ASN A 4 7.86 11.03 27.69
N ILE A 5 8.10 9.88 27.05
CA ILE A 5 7.06 9.11 26.36
C ILE A 5 6.77 7.83 27.16
N TYR A 6 5.52 7.66 27.60
CA TYR A 6 5.05 6.54 28.42
C TYR A 6 3.93 5.79 27.70
N PRO A 7 4.24 4.77 26.86
CA PRO A 7 3.22 3.98 26.18
C PRO A 7 2.28 3.27 27.17
N ILE A 8 1.01 3.15 26.81
CA ILE A 8 -0.03 2.51 27.64
C ILE A 8 -0.64 1.27 26.99
N TYR A 9 0.08 0.64 26.06
CA TYR A 9 -0.40 -0.51 25.28
C TYR A 9 -0.90 -1.65 26.15
N ASP A 10 -0.27 -1.89 27.30
CA ASP A 10 -0.60 -2.90 28.30
C ASP A 10 -1.93 -2.64 29.02
N LYS A 11 -2.46 -1.40 28.95
CA LYS A 11 -3.74 -0.98 29.55
C LYS A 11 -4.89 -0.93 28.54
N MET A 12 -4.58 -1.08 27.27
CA MET A 12 -5.58 -1.04 26.19
C MET A 12 -6.23 -2.40 26.01
N MET A 13 -7.45 -2.41 25.46
CA MET A 13 -8.08 -3.65 24.98
C MET A 13 -7.16 -4.36 23.98
N SER A 14 -7.02 -5.66 24.13
CA SER A 14 -6.14 -6.47 23.30
C SER A 14 -6.62 -6.52 21.84
N ARG A 15 -5.72 -6.88 20.93
CA ARG A 15 -6.07 -7.19 19.54
C ARG A 15 -7.13 -8.28 19.46
N SER A 16 -6.97 -9.35 20.25
CA SER A 16 -7.90 -10.48 20.27
C SER A 16 -9.32 -10.05 20.67
N ASP A 17 -9.47 -9.15 21.67
CA ASP A 17 -10.80 -8.65 22.06
C ASP A 17 -11.48 -7.90 20.91
N LYS A 18 -10.73 -7.11 20.17
CA LYS A 18 -11.25 -6.34 19.03
C LYS A 18 -11.58 -7.23 17.84
N GLU A 19 -10.73 -8.21 17.51
CA GLU A 19 -10.97 -9.20 16.47
C GLU A 19 -12.20 -10.08 16.79
N ASN A 20 -12.37 -10.47 18.04
CA ASN A 20 -13.54 -11.20 18.51
C ASN A 20 -14.83 -10.35 18.37
N LEU A 21 -14.78 -9.06 18.71
CA LEU A 21 -15.91 -8.13 18.55
C LEU A 21 -16.29 -7.99 17.07
N LEU A 22 -15.31 -7.86 16.18
CA LEU A 22 -15.52 -7.71 14.75
C LEU A 22 -15.76 -9.04 14.02
N ARG A 23 -15.49 -10.18 14.68
CA ARG A 23 -15.52 -11.54 14.10
C ARG A 23 -14.67 -11.66 12.83
N GLN A 24 -13.54 -10.98 12.82
CA GLN A 24 -12.56 -11.00 11.72
C GLN A 24 -11.15 -10.80 12.24
N ARG A 25 -10.16 -11.23 11.47
CA ARG A 25 -8.75 -10.99 11.74
C ARG A 25 -8.27 -9.73 11.00
N GLY A 26 -7.50 -8.89 11.68
CA GLY A 26 -6.79 -7.78 11.06
C GLY A 26 -5.61 -8.27 10.23
N VAL A 27 -5.48 -7.77 9.00
CA VAL A 27 -4.36 -8.06 8.09
C VAL A 27 -4.12 -6.86 7.18
N LEU A 28 -2.88 -6.62 6.80
CA LEU A 28 -2.51 -5.64 5.79
C LEU A 28 -2.17 -6.33 4.47
N VAL A 29 -2.97 -6.06 3.44
CA VAL A 29 -2.70 -6.45 2.06
C VAL A 29 -2.03 -5.28 1.35
N TRP A 30 -0.76 -5.46 0.98
CA TRP A 30 0.09 -4.44 0.38
C TRP A 30 0.19 -4.62 -1.12
N PHE A 31 -0.57 -3.83 -1.89
CA PHE A 31 -0.50 -3.83 -3.34
C PHE A 31 0.67 -2.94 -3.79
N THR A 32 1.66 -3.54 -4.44
CA THR A 32 2.79 -2.85 -5.07
C THR A 32 2.77 -3.02 -6.59
N GLY A 33 3.39 -2.12 -7.33
CA GLY A 33 3.43 -2.13 -8.80
C GLY A 33 3.45 -0.73 -9.39
N LEU A 34 3.66 -0.63 -10.69
CA LEU A 34 3.79 0.63 -11.42
C LEU A 34 2.52 1.51 -11.35
N SER A 35 2.66 2.79 -11.62
CA SER A 35 1.49 3.65 -11.85
C SER A 35 0.67 3.09 -13.01
N GLY A 36 -0.66 3.09 -12.92
CA GLY A 36 -1.51 2.52 -13.98
C GLY A 36 -1.60 0.98 -14.01
N SER A 37 -0.88 0.27 -13.11
CA SER A 37 -0.93 -1.21 -13.10
C SER A 37 -2.26 -1.82 -12.63
N GLY A 38 -3.18 -1.02 -12.08
CA GLY A 38 -4.50 -1.50 -11.65
C GLY A 38 -4.63 -1.75 -10.13
N LYS A 39 -3.64 -1.40 -9.29
CA LYS A 39 -3.68 -1.62 -7.83
C LYS A 39 -4.98 -1.17 -7.18
N SER A 40 -5.34 0.10 -7.36
CA SER A 40 -6.55 0.66 -6.73
C SER A 40 -7.83 0.02 -7.28
N THR A 41 -7.83 -0.38 -8.54
CA THR A 41 -8.98 -1.05 -9.17
C THR A 41 -9.20 -2.45 -8.57
N VAL A 42 -8.12 -3.22 -8.42
CA VAL A 42 -8.17 -4.54 -7.75
C VAL A 42 -8.61 -4.37 -6.28
N ALA A 43 -8.03 -3.41 -5.57
CA ALA A 43 -8.37 -3.15 -4.18
C ALA A 43 -9.86 -2.75 -4.01
N LEU A 44 -10.42 -1.94 -4.91
CA LEU A 44 -11.85 -1.61 -4.91
C LEU A 44 -12.74 -2.84 -5.14
N GLY A 45 -12.32 -3.76 -6.01
CA GLY A 45 -13.01 -5.04 -6.21
C GLY A 45 -12.98 -5.90 -4.94
N VAL A 46 -11.80 -6.02 -4.32
CA VAL A 46 -11.61 -6.74 -3.04
C VAL A 46 -12.44 -6.10 -1.92
N GLU A 47 -12.46 -4.77 -1.81
CA GLU A 47 -13.26 -4.06 -0.80
C GLU A 47 -14.75 -4.41 -0.92
N ARG A 48 -15.29 -4.37 -2.14
CA ARG A 48 -16.71 -4.71 -2.40
C ARG A 48 -17.03 -6.16 -2.01
N GLU A 49 -16.14 -7.08 -2.36
CA GLU A 49 -16.30 -8.49 -2.06
C GLU A 49 -16.22 -8.75 -0.54
N LEU A 50 -15.26 -8.15 0.16
CA LEU A 50 -15.17 -8.26 1.62
C LEU A 50 -16.40 -7.66 2.29
N HIS A 51 -16.86 -6.49 1.83
CA HIS A 51 -18.06 -5.84 2.35
C HIS A 51 -19.31 -6.72 2.19
N SER A 52 -19.48 -7.36 1.03
CA SER A 52 -20.59 -8.28 0.78
C SER A 52 -20.62 -9.48 1.73
N ARG A 53 -19.44 -9.85 2.26
CA ARG A 53 -19.27 -10.91 3.27
C ARG A 53 -19.34 -10.41 4.72
N GLY A 54 -19.65 -9.14 4.93
CA GLY A 54 -19.73 -8.54 6.28
C GLY A 54 -18.36 -8.26 6.91
N ILE A 55 -17.28 -8.21 6.12
CA ILE A 55 -15.92 -7.96 6.59
C ILE A 55 -15.62 -6.47 6.44
N LEU A 56 -15.27 -5.82 7.55
CA LEU A 56 -14.83 -4.44 7.57
C LEU A 56 -13.42 -4.32 7.01
N CYS A 57 -13.26 -3.52 5.96
CA CYS A 57 -11.94 -3.21 5.44
C CYS A 57 -11.74 -1.72 5.18
N ARG A 58 -10.50 -1.30 4.98
CA ARG A 58 -10.11 0.07 4.67
C ARG A 58 -9.07 0.12 3.56
N ILE A 59 -9.34 0.88 2.51
CA ILE A 59 -8.35 1.19 1.48
C ILE A 59 -7.50 2.40 1.93
N LEU A 60 -6.19 2.24 1.83
CA LEU A 60 -5.19 3.31 1.92
C LEU A 60 -4.58 3.51 0.53
N ASP A 61 -5.11 4.47 -0.22
CA ASP A 61 -4.65 4.78 -1.58
C ASP A 61 -3.61 5.91 -1.56
N GLY A 62 -2.59 5.82 -2.42
CA GLY A 62 -1.47 6.74 -2.43
C GLY A 62 -1.84 8.20 -2.69
N ASP A 63 -2.80 8.47 -3.56
CA ASP A 63 -3.24 9.84 -3.86
C ASP A 63 -4.05 10.42 -2.70
N ASN A 64 -4.96 9.63 -2.12
CA ASN A 64 -5.77 10.05 -0.98
C ASN A 64 -4.89 10.38 0.24
N ILE A 65 -3.89 9.53 0.49
CA ILE A 65 -2.96 9.74 1.61
C ILE A 65 -2.11 10.98 1.41
N ARG A 66 -1.64 11.24 0.18
CA ARG A 66 -0.87 12.45 -0.13
C ARG A 66 -1.71 13.71 -0.12
N ALA A 67 -3.00 13.64 -0.38
CA ALA A 67 -3.91 14.76 -0.22
C ALA A 67 -4.23 15.11 1.25
N GLY A 68 -3.96 14.19 2.18
CA GLY A 68 -4.26 14.33 3.61
C GLY A 68 -3.02 14.19 4.50
N ILE A 69 -2.86 13.02 5.12
CA ILE A 69 -1.84 12.74 6.16
C ILE A 69 -0.42 13.05 5.72
N ASN A 70 -0.08 12.83 4.45
CA ASN A 70 1.25 13.00 3.87
C ASN A 70 1.34 14.19 2.90
N ASN A 71 0.50 15.21 3.05
CA ASN A 71 0.47 16.39 2.19
C ASN A 71 1.75 17.25 2.26
N ASN A 72 2.58 17.03 3.27
CA ASN A 72 3.87 17.69 3.46
C ASN A 72 5.04 16.95 2.80
N LEU A 73 4.81 15.78 2.17
CA LEU A 73 5.84 14.98 1.53
C LEU A 73 5.83 15.16 0.01
N GLY A 74 7.02 15.31 -0.57
CA GLY A 74 7.27 15.33 -2.01
C GLY A 74 7.50 13.92 -2.59
N PHE A 75 8.36 13.85 -3.63
CA PHE A 75 8.66 12.61 -4.35
C PHE A 75 10.17 12.26 -4.36
N SER A 76 10.97 12.90 -3.49
CA SER A 76 12.36 12.48 -3.27
C SER A 76 12.41 11.04 -2.73
N ALA A 77 13.58 10.42 -2.74
CA ALA A 77 13.76 9.06 -2.20
C ALA A 77 13.43 9.03 -0.70
N GLU A 78 13.82 10.07 0.04
CA GLU A 78 13.55 10.23 1.46
C GLU A 78 12.06 10.39 1.72
N ASP A 79 11.37 11.27 0.97
CA ASP A 79 9.93 11.48 1.09
C ASP A 79 9.13 10.22 0.75
N ARG A 80 9.57 9.45 -0.25
CA ARG A 80 8.95 8.16 -0.58
C ARG A 80 9.11 7.15 0.55
N THR A 81 10.29 7.08 1.15
CA THR A 81 10.56 6.21 2.29
C THR A 81 9.70 6.59 3.48
N GLU A 82 9.67 7.88 3.83
CA GLU A 82 8.85 8.39 4.94
C GLU A 82 7.35 8.21 4.67
N ASN A 83 6.90 8.40 3.42
CA ASN A 83 5.51 8.11 3.05
C ASN A 83 5.15 6.65 3.36
N ILE A 84 5.97 5.70 2.93
CA ILE A 84 5.73 4.27 3.15
C ILE A 84 5.82 3.92 4.65
N ARG A 85 6.77 4.50 5.38
CA ARG A 85 6.90 4.30 6.82
C ARG A 85 5.63 4.72 7.56
N ARG A 86 5.11 5.93 7.29
CA ARG A 86 3.86 6.42 7.92
C ARG A 86 2.67 5.53 7.61
N ILE A 87 2.55 5.06 6.36
CA ILE A 87 1.46 4.18 5.95
C ILE A 87 1.56 2.81 6.62
N ALA A 88 2.75 2.26 6.78
CA ALA A 88 2.95 1.01 7.50
C ALA A 88 2.53 1.14 8.98
N GLU A 89 2.87 2.25 9.65
CA GLU A 89 2.44 2.53 11.02
C GLU A 89 0.90 2.65 11.12
N ILE A 90 0.27 3.37 10.18
CA ILE A 90 -1.19 3.49 10.12
C ILE A 90 -1.82 2.12 9.87
N GLY A 91 -1.29 1.35 8.91
CA GLY A 91 -1.74 0.00 8.62
C GLY A 91 -1.65 -0.92 9.84
N LYS A 92 -0.54 -0.85 10.58
CA LYS A 92 -0.37 -1.57 11.86
C LYS A 92 -1.46 -1.24 12.87
N LEU A 93 -1.83 0.05 13.01
CA LEU A 93 -2.92 0.44 13.91
C LEU A 93 -4.26 -0.16 13.49
N PHE A 94 -4.58 -0.20 12.19
CA PHE A 94 -5.79 -0.87 11.69
C PHE A 94 -5.75 -2.39 11.92
N VAL A 95 -4.62 -3.03 11.64
CA VAL A 95 -4.43 -4.47 11.92
C VAL A 95 -4.65 -4.78 13.41
N GLN A 96 -4.08 -3.96 14.30
CA GLN A 96 -4.26 -4.12 15.76
C GLN A 96 -5.70 -3.87 16.24
N THR A 97 -6.54 -3.27 15.41
CA THR A 97 -7.99 -3.10 15.67
C THR A 97 -8.85 -4.16 14.99
N GLY A 98 -8.25 -5.15 14.32
CA GLY A 98 -8.97 -6.22 13.64
C GLY A 98 -9.50 -5.84 12.24
N VAL A 99 -9.04 -4.73 11.66
CA VAL A 99 -9.50 -4.26 10.34
C VAL A 99 -8.60 -4.80 9.23
N VAL A 100 -9.21 -5.35 8.18
CA VAL A 100 -8.50 -5.67 6.93
C VAL A 100 -8.12 -4.37 6.23
N THR A 101 -6.84 -4.18 5.94
CA THR A 101 -6.34 -2.95 5.33
C THR A 101 -5.76 -3.24 3.95
N LEU A 102 -6.21 -2.50 2.94
CA LEU A 102 -5.78 -2.64 1.55
C LEU A 102 -4.93 -1.43 1.17
N ALA A 103 -3.60 -1.56 1.21
CA ALA A 103 -2.65 -0.47 0.95
C ALA A 103 -2.18 -0.47 -0.51
N CYS A 104 -2.48 0.59 -1.27
CA CYS A 104 -2.19 0.71 -2.70
C CYS A 104 -1.09 1.75 -2.95
N PHE A 105 0.17 1.31 -3.06
CA PHE A 105 1.32 2.19 -3.25
C PHE A 105 2.28 1.62 -4.30
N VAL A 106 2.96 2.50 -5.05
CA VAL A 106 4.02 2.06 -5.98
C VAL A 106 5.11 1.34 -5.21
N SER A 107 5.56 1.90 -4.07
CA SER A 107 6.60 1.32 -3.18
C SER A 107 7.75 0.69 -3.98
N PRO A 108 8.57 1.53 -4.70
CA PRO A 108 9.36 1.06 -5.84
C PRO A 108 10.55 0.18 -5.47
N THR A 109 11.07 0.23 -4.24
CA THR A 109 12.25 -0.55 -3.84
C THR A 109 11.89 -1.69 -2.89
N ARG A 110 12.69 -2.76 -2.93
CA ARG A 110 12.51 -3.90 -2.01
C ARG A 110 12.72 -3.49 -0.55
N ASP A 111 13.65 -2.57 -0.29
CA ASP A 111 13.97 -2.11 1.05
C ASP A 111 12.80 -1.38 1.72
N ILE A 112 12.10 -0.50 1.00
CA ILE A 112 10.95 0.20 1.60
C ILE A 112 9.78 -0.75 1.84
N ARG A 113 9.57 -1.78 1.02
CA ARG A 113 8.55 -2.80 1.25
C ARG A 113 8.90 -3.72 2.41
N ARG A 114 10.21 -4.10 2.53
CA ARG A 114 10.72 -4.85 3.68
C ARG A 114 10.51 -4.05 4.98
N MET A 115 10.85 -2.77 5.01
CA MET A 115 10.60 -1.88 6.14
C MET A 115 9.11 -1.87 6.53
N ALA A 116 8.20 -1.78 5.54
CA ALA A 116 6.77 -1.81 5.81
C ALA A 116 6.33 -3.15 6.44
N ARG A 117 6.83 -4.28 5.92
CA ARG A 117 6.59 -5.63 6.47
C ARG A 117 7.11 -5.77 7.90
N GLU A 118 8.30 -5.24 8.19
CA GLU A 118 8.89 -5.25 9.54
C GLU A 118 8.07 -4.42 10.54
N ILE A 119 7.58 -3.26 10.13
CA ILE A 119 6.74 -2.39 10.98
C ILE A 119 5.42 -3.08 11.35
N VAL A 120 4.76 -3.70 10.38
CA VAL A 120 3.44 -4.33 10.55
C VAL A 120 3.54 -5.69 11.26
N GLY A 121 4.58 -6.44 10.92
CA GLY A 121 4.79 -7.83 11.32
C GLY A 121 4.52 -8.80 10.16
N THR A 122 5.41 -9.77 9.97
CA THR A 122 5.39 -10.67 8.81
C THR A 122 4.11 -11.48 8.70
N GLU A 123 3.55 -11.91 9.83
CA GLU A 123 2.32 -12.73 9.90
C GLU A 123 1.04 -11.98 9.49
N ASP A 124 1.11 -10.65 9.51
CA ASP A 124 -0.03 -9.77 9.23
C ASP A 124 0.14 -8.97 7.94
N PHE A 125 1.20 -9.23 7.17
CA PHE A 125 1.52 -8.51 5.94
C PHE A 125 1.50 -9.45 4.74
N LEU A 126 0.59 -9.20 3.79
CA LEU A 126 0.52 -9.92 2.52
C LEU A 126 0.95 -8.98 1.39
N GLU A 127 2.01 -9.33 0.67
CA GLU A 127 2.51 -8.56 -0.48
C GLU A 127 1.87 -9.06 -1.77
N VAL A 128 1.07 -8.20 -2.39
CA VAL A 128 0.47 -8.44 -3.71
C VAL A 128 1.21 -7.60 -4.75
N PHE A 129 1.91 -8.28 -5.65
CA PHE A 129 2.55 -7.62 -6.78
C PHE A 129 1.57 -7.54 -7.95
N VAL A 130 1.25 -6.31 -8.36
CA VAL A 130 0.46 -6.06 -9.57
C VAL A 130 1.44 -5.85 -10.71
N SER A 131 1.80 -6.97 -11.38
CA SER A 131 2.93 -7.12 -12.30
C SER A 131 2.63 -6.67 -13.73
N THR A 132 1.52 -5.97 -13.95
CA THR A 132 1.12 -5.44 -15.27
C THR A 132 2.31 -4.78 -15.99
N PRO A 133 2.64 -5.19 -17.23
CA PRO A 133 3.75 -4.67 -18.00
C PRO A 133 3.71 -3.15 -18.16
N ILE A 134 4.89 -2.51 -18.23
CA ILE A 134 5.00 -1.06 -18.33
C ILE A 134 4.32 -0.52 -19.60
N GLU A 135 4.39 -1.25 -20.70
CA GLU A 135 3.77 -0.89 -21.97
C GLU A 135 2.25 -0.75 -21.81
N GLU A 136 1.65 -1.65 -21.04
CA GLU A 136 0.22 -1.59 -20.75
C GLU A 136 -0.11 -0.47 -19.77
N CYS A 137 0.73 -0.23 -18.76
CA CYS A 137 0.60 0.90 -17.86
C CYS A 137 0.67 2.25 -18.60
N GLU A 138 1.61 2.38 -19.56
CA GLU A 138 1.73 3.55 -20.42
C GLU A 138 0.54 3.70 -21.38
N ARG A 139 0.06 2.60 -21.95
CA ARG A 139 -1.13 2.61 -22.82
C ARG A 139 -2.37 3.12 -22.08
N ARG A 140 -2.52 2.72 -20.81
CA ARG A 140 -3.62 3.18 -19.95
C ARG A 140 -3.47 4.64 -19.57
N ASP A 141 -2.30 5.06 -19.18
CA ASP A 141 -1.87 6.38 -18.69
C ASP A 141 -3.00 7.27 -18.13
N VAL A 142 -3.82 6.71 -17.25
CA VAL A 142 -5.08 7.27 -16.75
C VAL A 142 -4.94 8.72 -16.23
N LYS A 143 -3.72 9.07 -15.77
CA LYS A 143 -3.40 10.39 -15.19
C LYS A 143 -2.54 11.26 -16.10
N GLY A 144 -2.18 10.80 -17.30
CA GLY A 144 -1.26 11.49 -18.21
C GLY A 144 0.16 11.62 -17.68
N LEU A 145 0.53 10.81 -16.66
CA LEU A 145 1.83 10.91 -16.00
C LEU A 145 2.97 10.32 -16.82
N TYR A 146 2.73 9.23 -17.55
CA TYR A 146 3.74 8.64 -18.43
C TYR A 146 4.09 9.58 -19.58
N ALA A 147 3.09 10.14 -20.25
CA ALA A 147 3.30 11.11 -21.32
C ALA A 147 4.13 12.31 -20.82
N ARG A 148 3.83 12.82 -19.63
CA ARG A 148 4.58 13.93 -19.00
C ARG A 148 6.00 13.52 -18.62
N ALA A 149 6.18 12.32 -18.06
CA ALA A 149 7.49 11.80 -17.68
C ALA A 149 8.40 11.59 -18.91
N ARG A 150 7.86 11.06 -20.02
CA ARG A 150 8.60 10.90 -21.28
C ARG A 150 9.01 12.25 -21.89
N ARG A 151 8.26 13.33 -21.67
CA ARG A 151 8.66 14.69 -22.05
C ARG A 151 9.63 15.36 -21.06
N GLY A 152 10.00 14.66 -19.96
CA GLY A 152 10.90 15.21 -18.94
C GLY A 152 10.24 16.21 -17.97
N GLU A 153 8.91 16.35 -18.00
CA GLU A 153 8.15 17.25 -17.13
C GLU A 153 7.98 16.69 -15.70
N VAL A 154 8.12 15.38 -15.52
CA VAL A 154 8.07 14.69 -14.23
C VAL A 154 9.40 14.00 -14.01
N LYS A 155 10.16 14.45 -13.00
CA LYS A 155 11.42 13.85 -12.58
C LYS A 155 11.17 12.63 -11.70
N ASP A 156 12.12 11.70 -11.69
CA ASP A 156 12.13 10.51 -10.81
C ASP A 156 10.85 9.69 -10.88
N PHE A 157 10.24 9.61 -12.09
CA PHE A 157 9.03 8.83 -12.30
C PHE A 157 9.37 7.34 -12.41
N THR A 158 8.83 6.55 -11.48
CA THR A 158 9.09 5.11 -11.39
C THR A 158 8.65 4.38 -12.67
N GLY A 159 9.57 3.61 -13.24
CA GLY A 159 9.38 2.88 -14.48
C GLY A 159 9.82 3.67 -15.74
N VAL A 160 10.12 4.97 -15.65
CA VAL A 160 10.61 5.80 -16.77
C VAL A 160 11.99 6.37 -16.48
N SER A 161 12.12 7.21 -15.45
CA SER A 161 13.38 7.87 -15.04
C SER A 161 13.87 7.41 -13.67
N ALA A 162 13.10 6.60 -12.95
CA ALA A 162 13.49 5.94 -11.72
C ALA A 162 13.17 4.44 -11.79
N PRO A 163 13.97 3.56 -11.16
CA PRO A 163 13.76 2.12 -11.22
C PRO A 163 12.54 1.67 -10.41
N PHE A 164 12.00 0.51 -10.79
CA PHE A 164 11.10 -0.30 -9.98
C PHE A 164 11.74 -1.67 -9.76
N GLU A 165 11.89 -2.06 -8.51
CA GLU A 165 12.41 -3.37 -8.12
C GLU A 165 11.25 -4.32 -7.84
N ALA A 166 10.97 -5.22 -8.76
CA ALA A 166 9.96 -6.27 -8.55
C ALA A 166 10.25 -7.07 -7.26
N PRO A 167 9.21 -7.46 -6.51
CA PRO A 167 9.36 -8.39 -5.39
C PRO A 167 10.02 -9.70 -5.84
N LEU A 168 10.83 -10.30 -4.98
CA LEU A 168 11.45 -11.61 -5.28
C LEU A 168 10.49 -12.77 -5.02
N SER A 169 9.65 -12.64 -4.02
CA SER A 169 8.69 -13.66 -3.59
C SER A 169 7.45 -12.98 -3.01
N PRO A 170 6.60 -12.38 -3.85
CA PRO A 170 5.33 -11.83 -3.38
C PRO A 170 4.40 -12.97 -2.92
N ASP A 171 3.50 -12.69 -1.99
CA ASP A 171 2.48 -13.66 -1.58
C ASP A 171 1.47 -13.93 -2.70
N LEU A 172 1.25 -12.95 -3.59
CA LEU A 172 0.44 -13.08 -4.79
C LEU A 172 1.00 -12.19 -5.91
N ASP A 173 1.00 -12.70 -7.14
CA ASP A 173 1.34 -11.96 -8.37
C ASP A 173 0.11 -11.88 -9.29
N ILE A 174 -0.23 -10.68 -9.75
CA ILE A 174 -1.42 -10.42 -10.57
C ILE A 174 -1.03 -9.55 -11.76
N ASP A 175 -1.13 -10.10 -12.97
CA ASP A 175 -1.13 -9.31 -14.20
C ASP A 175 -2.56 -8.89 -14.56
N THR A 176 -2.83 -7.59 -14.55
CA THR A 176 -4.16 -7.06 -14.88
C THR A 176 -4.34 -6.77 -16.36
N SER A 177 -3.37 -7.07 -17.23
CA SER A 177 -3.47 -6.81 -18.66
C SER A 177 -4.55 -7.67 -19.34
N ALA A 178 -4.75 -8.89 -18.82
CA ALA A 178 -5.70 -9.87 -19.34
C ALA A 178 -6.94 -10.07 -18.46
N LEU A 179 -7.08 -9.33 -17.35
CA LEU A 179 -8.21 -9.48 -16.43
C LEU A 179 -9.33 -8.50 -16.77
N SER A 180 -10.54 -9.02 -16.93
CA SER A 180 -11.77 -8.23 -16.78
C SER A 180 -12.11 -8.17 -15.29
N LEU A 181 -12.48 -7.00 -14.81
CA LEU A 181 -12.98 -6.79 -13.44
C LEU A 181 -14.45 -7.12 -13.36
#